data_65d2f84709bcedc376863da8262076de
#
_entry.id   65d2f84709bcedc376863da8262076de
#
_cell.length_a   1.000
_cell.length_b   1.000
_cell.length_c   1.000
_cell.angle_alpha   90.00
_cell.angle_beta   90.00
_cell.angle_gamma   90.00
#
_symmetry.space_group_name_H-M   'P 1'
#
loop_
_entity.id
_entity.type
_entity.pdbx_description
1 polymer ?
#
loop_
_entity_poly.entity_id
_entity_poly.type
_entity_poly.pdbx_seq_one_letter_code
_entity_poly.pdbx_strand_id
1 'polypeptide(L)'
;MNALEQLESALADIARTRDDAILAFADGFTLQFAGRIAEFAQKTGIPAVDGWEPFARAGNVMTYGPDIQDVYRRLADYVDKIRKGASAGELPVERPKAVELVVNQTAAQKIGITISPVLLAVANKVI
;
A
#
# COMPACT_ATOMS: atom_id res chain seq x y z
N MET A 1 16.12 5.07 19.17
CA MET A 1 15.25 5.73 18.15
C MET A 1 13.98 4.90 18.03
N ASN A 2 12.82 5.48 18.27
CA ASN A 2 11.55 4.77 18.10
C ASN A 2 11.14 4.73 16.62
N ALA A 3 10.08 3.95 16.30
CA ALA A 3 9.62 3.74 14.91
C ALA A 3 9.23 5.06 14.19
N LEU A 4 8.58 5.99 14.89
CA LEU A 4 8.19 7.27 14.33
C LEU A 4 9.42 8.15 14.04
N GLU A 5 10.40 8.19 14.94
CA GLU A 5 11.63 8.95 14.73
C GLU A 5 12.43 8.45 13.53
N GLN A 6 12.44 7.13 13.30
CA GLN A 6 13.07 6.55 12.10
C GLN A 6 12.36 6.99 10.82
N LEU A 7 11.04 6.98 10.81
CA LEU A 7 10.25 7.45 9.67
C LEU A 7 10.52 8.95 9.40
N GLU A 8 10.46 9.80 10.43
CA GLU A 8 10.68 11.25 10.28
C GLU A 8 12.10 11.55 9.75
N SER A 9 13.11 10.79 10.21
CA SER A 9 14.46 10.90 9.67
C SER A 9 14.52 10.52 8.20
N ALA A 10 13.89 9.42 7.80
CA ALA A 10 13.84 8.99 6.41
C ALA A 10 13.12 10.00 5.51
N LEU A 11 11.98 10.54 5.96
CA LEU A 11 11.24 11.56 5.21
C LEU A 11 12.04 12.86 5.08
N ALA A 12 12.79 13.26 6.11
CA ALA A 12 13.68 14.42 6.05
C ALA A 12 14.82 14.22 5.04
N ASP A 13 15.38 13.02 4.96
CA ASP A 13 16.40 12.67 3.98
C ASP A 13 15.84 12.72 2.54
N ILE A 14 14.66 12.17 2.30
CA ILE A 14 13.95 12.24 1.01
C ILE A 14 13.73 13.70 0.57
N ALA A 15 13.28 14.55 1.50
CA ALA A 15 13.11 15.98 1.20
C ALA A 15 14.42 16.67 0.84
N ARG A 16 15.53 16.29 1.50
CA ARG A 16 16.87 16.86 1.27
C ARG A 16 17.46 16.42 -0.07
N THR A 17 17.25 15.15 -0.46
CA THR A 17 17.73 14.59 -1.74
C THR A 17 16.85 15.01 -2.92
N ARG A 18 15.65 15.53 -2.67
CA ARG A 18 14.67 15.91 -3.68
C ARG A 18 14.33 14.77 -4.63
N ASP A 19 14.04 13.61 -4.03
CA ASP A 19 13.63 12.43 -4.78
C ASP A 19 12.30 12.69 -5.51
N ASP A 20 12.10 12.05 -6.66
CA ASP A 20 10.91 12.25 -7.50
C ASP A 20 9.68 11.49 -7.01
N ALA A 21 9.88 10.41 -6.25
CA ALA A 21 8.81 9.57 -5.72
C ALA A 21 9.28 8.71 -4.54
N ILE A 22 8.33 8.22 -3.75
CA ILE A 22 8.53 7.27 -2.67
C ILE A 22 7.89 5.94 -3.06
N LEU A 23 8.68 4.87 -3.08
CA LEU A 23 8.18 3.50 -3.09
C LEU A 23 8.30 2.93 -1.67
N ALA A 24 7.18 2.83 -0.98
CA ALA A 24 7.12 2.18 0.32
C ALA A 24 6.92 0.66 0.14
N PHE A 25 7.63 -0.14 0.91
CA PHE A 25 7.38 -1.58 0.94
C PHE A 25 6.16 -1.88 1.80
N ALA A 26 5.23 -2.66 1.27
CA ALA A 26 4.00 -3.03 1.94
C ALA A 26 4.27 -3.90 3.17
N ASP A 27 4.22 -3.32 4.35
CA ASP A 27 4.34 -3.99 5.64
C ASP A 27 3.48 -3.29 6.71
N GLY A 28 3.44 -3.87 7.90
CA GLY A 28 2.65 -3.30 9.01
C GLY A 28 3.16 -1.93 9.48
N PHE A 29 4.45 -1.65 9.33
CA PHE A 29 5.04 -0.38 9.71
C PHE A 29 4.62 0.74 8.76
N THR A 30 4.84 0.57 7.44
CA THR A 30 4.47 1.57 6.44
C THR A 30 2.97 1.82 6.42
N LEU A 31 2.16 0.78 6.62
CA LEU A 31 0.71 0.91 6.71
C LEU A 31 0.27 1.70 7.95
N GLN A 32 0.89 1.46 9.10
CA GLN A 32 0.59 2.21 10.33
C GLN A 32 0.83 3.71 10.17
N PHE A 33 1.84 4.08 9.40
CA PHE A 33 2.23 5.48 9.17
C PHE A 33 1.79 6.03 7.80
N ALA A 34 0.91 5.31 7.09
CA ALA A 34 0.46 5.71 5.75
C ALA A 34 -0.10 7.14 5.69
N GLY A 35 -0.85 7.56 6.72
CA GLY A 35 -1.36 8.94 6.83
C GLY A 35 -0.23 9.98 6.98
N ARG A 36 0.81 9.65 7.73
CA ARG A 36 1.97 10.54 7.89
C ARG A 36 2.77 10.69 6.61
N ILE A 37 2.92 9.59 5.86
CA ILE A 37 3.55 9.60 4.54
C ILE A 37 2.70 10.44 3.56
N ALA A 38 1.37 10.31 3.59
CA ALA A 38 0.47 11.11 2.79
C ALA A 38 0.55 12.62 3.09
N GLU A 39 0.65 13.01 4.36
CA GLU A 39 0.88 14.40 4.77
C GLU A 39 2.21 14.94 4.21
N PHE A 40 3.26 14.14 4.27
CA PHE A 40 4.56 14.49 3.71
C PHE A 40 4.45 14.68 2.19
N ALA A 41 3.82 13.74 1.49
CA ALA A 41 3.59 13.83 0.05
C ALA A 41 2.84 15.11 -0.34
N GLN A 42 1.79 15.47 0.41
CA GLN A 42 1.02 16.69 0.18
C GLN A 42 1.83 17.97 0.42
N LYS A 43 2.73 17.98 1.40
CA LYS A 43 3.58 19.14 1.71
C LYS A 43 4.72 19.33 0.71
N THR A 44 5.28 18.26 0.21
CA THR A 44 6.48 18.28 -0.64
C THR A 44 6.18 18.16 -2.13
N GLY A 45 5.00 17.66 -2.49
CA GLY A 45 4.66 17.29 -3.86
C GLY A 45 5.27 15.96 -4.33
N ILE A 46 5.95 15.23 -3.43
CA ILE A 46 6.59 13.94 -3.75
C ILE A 46 5.56 12.81 -3.60
N PRO A 47 5.16 12.13 -4.68
CA PRO A 47 4.15 11.06 -4.60
C PRO A 47 4.68 9.85 -3.85
N ALA A 48 3.78 9.17 -3.11
CA ALA A 48 4.09 7.91 -2.47
C ALA A 48 3.19 6.80 -2.98
N VAL A 49 3.77 5.63 -3.20
CA VAL A 49 3.10 4.40 -3.65
C VAL A 49 3.50 3.22 -2.76
N ASP A 50 2.61 2.21 -2.67
CA ASP A 50 2.78 1.01 -1.85
C ASP A 50 2.06 -0.19 -2.50
N GLY A 51 2.07 -1.36 -1.87
CA GLY A 51 1.42 -2.58 -2.37
C GLY A 51 -0.03 -2.79 -1.89
N TRP A 52 -0.51 -2.10 -0.86
CA TRP A 52 -1.82 -2.39 -0.26
C TRP A 52 -2.80 -1.22 -0.30
N GLU A 53 -4.04 -1.50 -0.75
CA GLU A 53 -5.10 -0.49 -0.91
C GLU A 53 -5.27 0.47 0.27
N PRO A 54 -5.20 0.06 1.56
CA PRO A 54 -5.36 0.99 2.68
C PRO A 54 -4.36 2.15 2.67
N PHE A 55 -3.18 1.96 2.08
CA PHE A 55 -2.19 3.02 1.91
C PHE A 55 -2.69 4.13 0.95
N ALA A 56 -3.30 3.76 -0.18
CA ALA A 56 -3.93 4.74 -1.07
C ALA A 56 -5.10 5.45 -0.40
N ARG A 57 -5.92 4.73 0.38
CA ARG A 57 -7.04 5.32 1.13
C ARG A 57 -6.61 6.30 2.21
N ALA A 58 -5.40 6.12 2.76
CA ALA A 58 -4.82 7.07 3.72
C ALA A 58 -4.40 8.41 3.08
N GLY A 59 -4.49 8.55 1.74
CA GLY A 59 -4.19 9.79 1.02
C GLY A 59 -2.93 9.74 0.16
N ASN A 60 -2.38 8.56 -0.08
CA ASN A 60 -1.27 8.37 -1.00
C ASN A 60 -1.77 8.11 -2.43
N VAL A 61 -0.91 8.28 -3.44
CA VAL A 61 -1.34 8.40 -4.84
C VAL A 61 -1.87 7.09 -5.41
N MET A 62 -1.21 5.96 -5.12
CA MET A 62 -1.64 4.67 -5.66
C MET A 62 -1.02 3.50 -4.92
N THR A 63 -1.62 2.33 -5.13
CA THR A 63 -1.07 1.05 -4.69
C THR A 63 -1.17 0.00 -5.79
N TYR A 64 -0.21 -0.92 -5.81
CA TYR A 64 -0.21 -2.07 -6.70
C TYR A 64 0.26 -3.31 -5.96
N GLY A 65 -0.67 -4.21 -5.66
CA GLY A 65 -0.36 -5.41 -4.88
C GLY A 65 -1.58 -6.28 -4.62
N PRO A 66 -1.43 -7.33 -3.81
CA PRO A 66 -2.52 -8.24 -3.52
C PRO A 66 -3.66 -7.56 -2.74
N ASP A 67 -4.89 -8.02 -3.01
CA ASP A 67 -6.03 -7.69 -2.14
C ASP A 67 -5.82 -8.35 -0.76
N ILE A 68 -5.42 -7.51 0.20
CA ILE A 68 -5.10 -7.97 1.55
C ILE A 68 -6.34 -8.53 2.26
N GLN A 69 -7.53 -8.05 1.94
CA GLN A 69 -8.77 -8.57 2.53
C GLN A 69 -9.06 -9.97 2.02
N ASP A 70 -8.82 -10.24 0.73
CA ASP A 70 -8.95 -11.59 0.19
C ASP A 70 -7.92 -12.56 0.80
N VAL A 71 -6.70 -12.10 1.00
CA VAL A 71 -5.66 -12.88 1.69
C VAL A 71 -6.13 -13.29 3.10
N TYR A 72 -6.65 -12.36 3.90
CA TYR A 72 -7.18 -12.67 5.23
C TYR A 72 -8.40 -13.59 5.19
N ARG A 73 -9.31 -13.41 4.23
CA ARG A 73 -10.47 -14.31 4.05
C ARG A 73 -10.03 -15.74 3.79
N ARG A 74 -9.02 -15.92 2.95
CA ARG A 74 -8.46 -17.24 2.63
C ARG A 74 -7.71 -17.87 3.80
N LEU A 75 -7.12 -17.07 4.70
CA LEU A 75 -6.57 -17.60 5.95
C LEU A 75 -7.65 -18.27 6.82
N ALA A 76 -8.87 -17.75 6.84
CA ALA A 76 -9.99 -18.37 7.55
C ALA A 76 -10.31 -19.78 7.01
N ASP A 77 -10.19 -19.98 5.69
CA ASP A 77 -10.37 -21.31 5.08
C ASP A 77 -9.31 -22.31 5.56
N TYR A 78 -8.07 -21.86 5.73
CA TYR A 78 -6.99 -22.69 6.29
C TYR A 78 -7.26 -23.07 7.75
N VAL A 79 -7.69 -22.11 8.56
CA VAL A 79 -8.06 -22.36 9.96
C VAL A 79 -9.20 -23.37 10.04
N ASP A 80 -10.22 -23.26 9.20
CA ASP A 80 -11.35 -24.20 9.18
C ASP A 80 -10.90 -25.62 8.79
N LYS A 81 -10.05 -25.75 7.77
CA LYS A 81 -9.48 -27.06 7.37
C LYS A 81 -8.70 -27.70 8.51
N ILE A 82 -7.84 -26.94 9.21
CA ILE A 82 -7.05 -27.45 10.35
C ILE A 82 -7.98 -27.87 11.49
N ARG A 83 -8.99 -27.06 11.81
CA ARG A 83 -10.00 -27.44 12.84
C ARG A 83 -10.76 -28.72 12.49
N LYS A 84 -10.95 -29.00 11.21
CA LYS A 84 -11.58 -30.25 10.72
C LYS A 84 -10.61 -31.42 10.61
N GLY A 85 -9.37 -31.29 11.05
CA GLY A 85 -8.39 -32.37 11.17
C GLY A 85 -7.33 -32.40 10.06
N ALA A 86 -7.27 -31.42 9.15
CA ALA A 86 -6.20 -31.36 8.18
C ALA A 86 -4.86 -31.02 8.87
N SER A 87 -3.78 -31.69 8.43
CA SER A 87 -2.43 -31.36 8.89
C SER A 87 -1.98 -30.04 8.28
N ALA A 88 -1.54 -29.09 9.10
CA ALA A 88 -1.05 -27.80 8.63
C ALA A 88 0.14 -27.95 7.66
N GLY A 89 1.01 -28.93 7.87
CA GLY A 89 2.16 -29.21 7.01
C GLY A 89 1.81 -29.78 5.63
N GLU A 90 0.60 -30.31 5.46
CA GLU A 90 0.12 -30.88 4.19
C GLU A 90 -0.71 -29.88 3.37
N LEU A 91 -1.07 -28.73 3.96
CA LEU A 91 -1.80 -27.69 3.25
C LEU A 91 -0.88 -27.00 2.23
N PRO A 92 -1.38 -26.76 1.00
CA PRO A 92 -0.56 -26.12 -0.03
C PRO A 92 -0.25 -24.67 0.33
N VAL A 93 0.96 -24.23 -0.01
CA VAL A 93 1.30 -22.80 0.01
C VAL A 93 0.67 -22.14 -1.21
N GLU A 94 -0.25 -21.22 -0.99
CA GLU A 94 -0.94 -20.50 -2.07
C GLU A 94 -0.44 -19.07 -2.19
N ARG A 95 -0.31 -18.61 -3.43
CA ARG A 95 -0.06 -17.19 -3.74
C ARG A 95 -1.37 -16.41 -3.79
N PRO A 96 -1.34 -15.08 -3.59
CA PRO A 96 -2.49 -14.23 -3.90
C PRO A 96 -3.01 -14.49 -5.31
N LYS A 97 -4.33 -14.57 -5.49
CA LYS A 97 -4.94 -14.90 -6.79
C LYS A 97 -4.98 -13.71 -7.74
N ALA A 98 -5.08 -12.52 -7.18
CA ALA A 98 -5.19 -11.28 -7.95
C ALA A 98 -4.30 -10.20 -7.35
N VAL A 99 -3.82 -9.33 -8.22
CA VAL A 99 -3.14 -8.07 -7.88
C VAL A 99 -4.05 -6.94 -8.30
N GLU A 100 -4.22 -5.95 -7.45
CA GLU A 100 -5.05 -4.79 -7.71
C GLU A 100 -4.20 -3.52 -7.88
N LEU A 101 -4.53 -2.73 -8.89
CA LEU A 101 -4.10 -1.36 -9.04
C LEU A 101 -5.19 -0.44 -8.48
N VAL A 102 -4.88 0.28 -7.41
CA VAL A 102 -5.79 1.28 -6.83
C VAL A 102 -5.16 2.66 -7.01
N VAL A 103 -5.91 3.60 -7.59
CA VAL A 103 -5.47 4.97 -7.84
C VAL A 103 -6.31 5.93 -7.01
N ASN A 104 -5.66 6.77 -6.20
CA ASN A 104 -6.31 7.87 -5.50
C ASN A 104 -6.14 9.16 -6.31
N GLN A 105 -7.15 9.46 -7.14
CA GLN A 105 -7.12 10.62 -8.01
C GLN A 105 -7.17 11.92 -7.22
N THR A 106 -7.90 11.96 -6.10
CA THR A 106 -7.97 13.11 -5.21
C THR A 106 -6.59 13.41 -4.59
N ALA A 107 -5.86 12.38 -4.15
CA ALA A 107 -4.51 12.55 -3.60
C ALA A 107 -3.53 13.05 -4.67
N ALA A 108 -3.60 12.51 -5.89
CA ALA A 108 -2.77 12.95 -6.99
C ALA A 108 -3.01 14.43 -7.34
N GLN A 109 -4.27 14.86 -7.41
CA GLN A 109 -4.63 16.25 -7.66
C GLN A 109 -4.08 17.21 -6.59
N LYS A 110 -4.13 16.82 -5.31
CA LYS A 110 -3.61 17.64 -4.20
C LYS A 110 -2.12 17.95 -4.31
N ILE A 111 -1.35 17.06 -4.93
CA ILE A 111 0.09 17.24 -5.13
C ILE A 111 0.44 17.67 -6.56
N GLY A 112 -0.56 18.05 -7.37
CA GLY A 112 -0.37 18.57 -8.72
C GLY A 112 -0.03 17.51 -9.78
N ILE A 113 -0.28 16.23 -9.50
CA ILE A 113 -0.04 15.12 -10.44
C ILE A 113 -1.32 14.80 -11.22
N THR A 114 -1.18 14.75 -12.54
CA THR A 114 -2.23 14.26 -13.44
C THR A 114 -1.98 12.78 -13.74
N ILE A 115 -2.92 11.93 -13.34
CA ILE A 115 -2.87 10.50 -13.66
C ILE A 115 -3.23 10.31 -15.13
N SER A 116 -2.43 9.53 -15.86
CA SER A 116 -2.68 9.30 -17.27
C SER A 116 -4.00 8.55 -17.50
N PRO A 117 -4.73 8.85 -18.59
CA PRO A 117 -5.96 8.11 -18.93
C PRO A 117 -5.74 6.60 -19.07
N VAL A 118 -4.57 6.20 -19.56
CA VAL A 118 -4.20 4.78 -19.70
C VAL A 118 -4.13 4.11 -18.34
N LEU A 119 -3.52 4.76 -17.33
CA LEU A 119 -3.41 4.21 -15.99
C LEU A 119 -4.79 4.13 -15.32
N LEU A 120 -5.64 5.13 -15.50
CA LEU A 120 -7.02 5.11 -15.00
C LEU A 120 -7.85 4.00 -15.64
N ALA A 121 -7.65 3.74 -16.93
CA ALA A 121 -8.39 2.70 -17.66
C ALA A 121 -8.05 1.28 -17.19
N VAL A 122 -6.83 1.04 -16.71
CA VAL A 122 -6.40 -0.27 -16.22
C VAL A 122 -6.51 -0.41 -14.71
N ALA A 123 -6.85 0.66 -13.99
CA ALA A 123 -7.02 0.63 -12.53
C ALA A 123 -8.22 -0.25 -12.16
N ASN A 124 -8.05 -1.11 -11.16
CA ASN A 124 -9.14 -1.90 -10.58
C ASN A 124 -10.08 -1.03 -9.75
N LYS A 125 -9.53 -0.01 -9.11
CA LYS A 125 -10.28 0.97 -8.31
C LYS A 125 -9.70 2.37 -8.50
N VAL A 126 -10.57 3.36 -8.61
CA VAL A 126 -10.24 4.78 -8.59
C VAL A 126 -10.99 5.42 -7.42
N ILE A 127 -10.27 6.12 -6.52
CA ILE A 127 -10.81 6.73 -5.30
C ILE A 127 -10.40 8.20 -5.18
#